data_093bae38785ac16dd3b5f8ed7763142d
#
_entry.id   093bae38785ac16dd3b5f8ed7763142d
#
_cell.length_a   1.000
_cell.length_b   1.000
_cell.length_c   1.000
_cell.angle_alpha   90.00
_cell.angle_beta   90.00
_cell.angle_gamma   90.00
#
_symmetry.space_group_name_H-M   'P 1'
#
loop_
_entity.id
_entity.type
_entity.pdbx_description
1 polymer ?
#
loop_
_entity_poly.entity_id
_entity_poly.type
_entity_poly.pdbx_seq_one_letter_code
_entity_poly.pdbx_strand_id
1 'polypeptide(L)'
;MCDFIKSCYAAPRINKMADFFSLTASGVKHKPLRHVKIDNRLFPSPEYIIFSDYLTKNSGPFVNHYFCSIPYSKEEECRLGVTIMKYASHRNKPLSLWCPGMAEGAMARTISQLSKGQVLSLTTSPTKENEPVFFSHGSHIHSYFICSPFFLVHEEIKNNNPELFPHGFDIIIEDTTFQMYSPDREQQIKHVKKTLKDDGIFIFTEKF
;
A
#
# COMPACT_ATOMS: atom_id res chain seq x y z
N MET A 1 -24.38 -3.93 3.88
CA MET A 1 -23.07 -3.27 4.11
C MET A 1 -22.63 -3.39 5.57
N CYS A 2 -23.47 -3.04 6.57
CA CYS A 2 -23.09 -3.15 7.98
C CYS A 2 -22.65 -4.57 8.40
N ASP A 3 -23.34 -5.61 7.96
CA ASP A 3 -23.02 -6.98 8.37
C ASP A 3 -21.73 -7.50 7.72
N PHE A 4 -21.44 -7.09 6.50
CA PHE A 4 -20.16 -7.39 5.86
C PHE A 4 -19.01 -6.71 6.60
N ILE A 5 -19.13 -5.42 6.91
CA ILE A 5 -18.12 -4.68 7.69
C ILE A 5 -17.92 -5.35 9.05
N LYS A 6 -19.01 -5.68 9.77
CA LYS A 6 -18.93 -6.40 11.04
C LYS A 6 -18.22 -7.75 10.91
N SER A 7 -18.45 -8.50 9.81
CA SER A 7 -17.77 -9.77 9.57
C SER A 7 -16.27 -9.61 9.34
N CYS A 8 -15.86 -8.51 8.74
CA CYS A 8 -14.44 -8.19 8.55
C CYS A 8 -13.74 -7.84 9.87
N TYR A 9 -14.48 -7.33 10.84
CA TYR A 9 -13.99 -7.02 12.19
C TYR A 9 -14.22 -8.15 13.20
N ALA A 10 -14.85 -9.24 12.81
CA ALA A 10 -15.10 -10.33 13.73
C ALA A 10 -13.80 -10.92 14.27
N ALA A 11 -13.64 -10.91 15.58
CA ALA A 11 -12.61 -11.66 16.25
C ALA A 11 -12.72 -13.15 15.84
N PRO A 12 -11.63 -13.89 15.64
CA PRO A 12 -10.25 -13.55 16.00
C PRO A 12 -9.39 -13.04 14.82
N ARG A 13 -9.95 -12.83 13.63
CA ARG A 13 -9.18 -12.57 12.40
C ARG A 13 -8.44 -11.22 12.47
N ILE A 14 -9.17 -10.15 12.77
CA ILE A 14 -8.56 -8.80 12.85
C ILE A 14 -7.57 -8.71 13.99
N ASN A 15 -7.87 -9.30 15.15
CA ASN A 15 -6.94 -9.28 16.28
C ASN A 15 -5.62 -9.95 15.90
N LYS A 16 -5.66 -11.13 15.27
CA LYS A 16 -4.44 -11.81 14.81
C LYS A 16 -3.66 -11.00 13.78
N MET A 17 -4.35 -10.30 12.90
CA MET A 17 -3.73 -9.47 11.88
C MET A 17 -3.13 -8.20 12.50
N ALA A 18 -3.86 -7.52 13.39
CA ALA A 18 -3.34 -6.38 14.13
C ALA A 18 -2.13 -6.78 14.99
N ASP A 19 -2.18 -7.90 15.70
CA ASP A 19 -1.04 -8.44 16.45
C ASP A 19 0.15 -8.72 15.54
N PHE A 20 -0.07 -9.31 14.38
CA PHE A 20 0.99 -9.59 13.41
C PHE A 20 1.64 -8.29 12.91
N PHE A 21 0.85 -7.29 12.53
CA PHE A 21 1.36 -6.00 12.10
C PHE A 21 2.09 -5.26 13.22
N SER A 22 1.54 -5.23 14.43
CA SER A 22 2.17 -4.62 15.60
C SER A 22 3.51 -5.25 15.92
N LEU A 23 3.56 -6.58 16.00
CA LEU A 23 4.79 -7.32 16.28
C LEU A 23 5.84 -7.14 15.17
N THR A 24 5.39 -6.95 13.95
CA THR A 24 6.26 -6.73 12.80
C THR A 24 6.81 -5.30 12.80
N ALA A 25 5.95 -4.30 13.00
CA ALA A 25 6.35 -2.90 13.07
C ALA A 25 7.29 -2.61 14.24
N SER A 26 7.08 -3.28 15.39
CA SER A 26 7.98 -3.18 16.55
C SER A 26 9.33 -3.89 16.39
N GLY A 27 9.53 -4.64 15.30
CA GLY A 27 10.75 -5.41 15.07
C GLY A 27 10.90 -6.66 15.95
N VAL A 28 9.93 -6.97 16.82
CA VAL A 28 10.02 -8.08 17.79
C VAL A 28 10.13 -9.45 17.10
N LYS A 29 9.52 -9.61 15.94
CA LYS A 29 9.57 -10.89 15.19
C LYS A 29 10.76 -11.02 14.25
N HIS A 30 11.59 -9.99 14.10
CA HIS A 30 12.63 -10.00 13.08
C HIS A 30 14.02 -10.03 13.69
N LYS A 31 14.75 -11.10 13.37
CA LYS A 31 16.20 -11.04 13.31
C LYS A 31 16.58 -9.97 12.27
N PRO A 32 17.76 -9.32 12.36
CA PRO A 32 18.14 -8.29 11.40
C PRO A 32 17.93 -8.82 9.99
N LEU A 33 16.97 -8.21 9.29
CA LEU A 33 16.57 -8.64 7.97
C LEU A 33 17.71 -8.35 7.00
N ARG A 34 18.14 -9.36 6.30
CA ARG A 34 19.02 -9.15 5.16
C ARG A 34 18.20 -8.42 4.11
N HIS A 35 18.70 -7.30 3.63
CA HIS A 35 18.12 -6.68 2.45
C HIS A 35 18.12 -7.69 1.31
N VAL A 36 16.95 -7.93 0.74
CA VAL A 36 16.83 -8.84 -0.39
C VAL A 36 17.53 -8.21 -1.59
N LYS A 37 18.53 -8.93 -2.13
CA LYS A 37 19.13 -8.54 -3.39
C LYS A 37 18.16 -8.88 -4.52
N ILE A 38 17.86 -7.86 -5.33
CA ILE A 38 17.06 -8.06 -6.54
C ILE A 38 17.88 -8.77 -7.62
N ASP A 39 17.20 -9.51 -8.48
CA ASP A 39 17.79 -10.04 -9.69
C ASP A 39 17.68 -9.01 -10.83
N ASN A 40 18.76 -8.26 -11.06
CA ASN A 40 18.78 -7.22 -12.09
C ASN A 40 18.49 -7.73 -13.50
N ARG A 41 18.62 -9.03 -13.74
CA ARG A 41 18.29 -9.64 -15.05
C ARG A 41 16.78 -9.60 -15.32
N LEU A 42 15.97 -9.44 -14.28
CA LEU A 42 14.52 -9.32 -14.39
C LEU A 42 14.07 -7.90 -14.75
N PHE A 43 14.98 -6.94 -14.79
CA PHE A 43 14.67 -5.54 -15.05
C PHE A 43 15.07 -5.13 -16.47
N PRO A 44 14.11 -4.71 -17.30
CA PRO A 44 14.36 -4.35 -18.68
C PRO A 44 15.09 -3.00 -18.86
N SER A 45 15.14 -2.16 -17.82
CA SER A 45 15.75 -0.82 -17.92
C SER A 45 16.24 -0.30 -16.57
N PRO A 46 17.18 0.68 -16.55
CA PRO A 46 17.78 1.20 -15.32
C PRO A 46 16.80 1.83 -14.32
N GLU A 47 15.65 2.31 -14.78
CA GLU A 47 14.64 2.94 -13.91
C GLU A 47 14.11 1.99 -12.83
N TYR A 48 14.06 0.69 -13.11
CA TYR A 48 13.66 -0.33 -12.12
C TYR A 48 14.70 -0.46 -11.00
N ILE A 49 15.98 -0.31 -11.32
CA ILE A 49 17.06 -0.33 -10.32
C ILE A 49 16.94 0.90 -9.43
N ILE A 50 16.74 2.09 -10.03
CA ILE A 50 16.51 3.32 -9.29
C ILE A 50 15.30 3.17 -8.36
N PHE A 51 14.20 2.66 -8.88
CA PHE A 51 13.00 2.41 -8.08
C PHE A 51 13.29 1.48 -6.90
N SER A 52 13.99 0.37 -7.14
CA SER A 52 14.37 -0.60 -6.10
C SER A 52 15.24 0.02 -5.00
N ASP A 53 16.17 0.91 -5.35
CA ASP A 53 17.01 1.60 -4.36
C ASP A 53 16.18 2.51 -3.46
N TYR A 54 15.24 3.25 -4.02
CA TYR A 54 14.32 4.09 -3.24
C TYR A 54 13.33 3.26 -2.44
N LEU A 55 12.79 2.19 -3.01
CA LEU A 55 11.93 1.24 -2.31
C LEU A 55 12.63 0.66 -1.08
N THR A 56 13.91 0.29 -1.20
CA THR A 56 14.72 -0.20 -0.08
C THR A 56 14.85 0.84 1.03
N LYS A 57 15.08 2.11 0.69
CA LYS A 57 15.20 3.20 1.67
C LYS A 57 13.86 3.49 2.38
N ASN A 58 12.76 3.31 1.67
CA ASN A 58 11.41 3.54 2.20
C ASN A 58 10.85 2.31 2.94
N SER A 59 11.49 1.14 2.83
CA SER A 59 11.02 -0.10 3.46
C SER A 59 11.34 -0.13 4.94
N GLY A 60 10.31 -0.26 5.75
CA GLY A 60 10.42 -0.56 7.17
C GLY A 60 10.42 -2.06 7.46
N PRO A 61 10.24 -2.45 8.73
CA PRO A 61 10.32 -3.85 9.16
C PRO A 61 9.33 -4.78 8.46
N PHE A 62 8.10 -4.33 8.24
CA PHE A 62 7.08 -5.18 7.62
C PHE A 62 7.39 -5.48 6.16
N VAL A 63 7.68 -4.45 5.37
CA VAL A 63 7.97 -4.63 3.93
C VAL A 63 9.25 -5.45 3.72
N ASN A 64 10.27 -5.23 4.54
CA ASN A 64 11.47 -6.07 4.49
C ASN A 64 11.17 -7.54 4.83
N HIS A 65 10.27 -7.79 5.80
CA HIS A 65 9.80 -9.14 6.10
C HIS A 65 9.07 -9.75 4.89
N TYR A 66 8.18 -8.99 4.28
CA TYR A 66 7.44 -9.42 3.10
C TYR A 66 8.38 -9.83 1.96
N PHE A 67 9.36 -8.99 1.63
CA PHE A 67 10.35 -9.29 0.59
C PHE A 67 11.23 -10.52 0.90
N CYS A 68 11.54 -10.74 2.17
CA CYS A 68 12.28 -11.94 2.58
C CYS A 68 11.45 -13.22 2.54
N SER A 69 10.13 -13.09 2.66
CA SER A 69 9.22 -14.23 2.79
C SER A 69 8.65 -14.71 1.47
N ILE A 70 8.53 -13.81 0.49
CA ILE A 70 7.92 -14.10 -0.81
C ILE A 70 8.97 -13.84 -1.91
N PRO A 71 9.45 -14.87 -2.59
CA PRO A 71 10.39 -14.73 -3.69
C PRO A 71 9.87 -13.80 -4.77
N TYR A 72 10.72 -12.92 -5.28
CA TYR A 72 10.46 -11.96 -6.36
C TYR A 72 9.42 -10.87 -6.06
N SER A 73 8.86 -10.81 -4.85
CA SER A 73 7.88 -9.77 -4.50
C SER A 73 8.44 -8.36 -4.64
N LYS A 74 9.71 -8.15 -4.32
CA LYS A 74 10.38 -6.86 -4.47
C LYS A 74 10.50 -6.45 -5.95
N GLU A 75 10.83 -7.38 -6.82
CA GLU A 75 10.90 -7.16 -8.26
C GLU A 75 9.51 -6.83 -8.84
N GLU A 76 8.47 -7.50 -8.38
CA GLU A 76 7.10 -7.24 -8.79
C GLU A 76 6.63 -5.84 -8.34
N GLU A 77 6.90 -5.45 -7.09
CA GLU A 77 6.60 -4.09 -6.63
C GLU A 77 7.36 -3.03 -7.44
N CYS A 78 8.62 -3.29 -7.82
CA CYS A 78 9.37 -2.40 -8.69
C CYS A 78 8.70 -2.27 -10.07
N ARG A 79 8.26 -3.38 -10.67
CA ARG A 79 7.56 -3.36 -11.97
C ARG A 79 6.27 -2.59 -11.90
N LEU A 80 5.47 -2.86 -10.89
CA LEU A 80 4.20 -2.18 -10.67
C LEU A 80 4.42 -0.68 -10.46
N GLY A 81 5.33 -0.30 -9.57
CA GLY A 81 5.63 1.09 -9.27
C GLY A 81 6.13 1.88 -10.49
N VAL A 82 7.07 1.32 -11.27
CA VAL A 82 7.55 1.95 -12.51
C VAL A 82 6.43 2.08 -13.54
N THR A 83 5.57 1.08 -13.67
CA THR A 83 4.42 1.13 -14.59
C THR A 83 3.46 2.27 -14.22
N ILE A 84 3.17 2.44 -12.93
CA ILE A 84 2.32 3.53 -12.44
C ILE A 84 2.96 4.89 -12.70
N MET A 85 4.26 5.03 -12.45
CA MET A 85 4.97 6.27 -12.73
C MET A 85 4.93 6.63 -14.21
N LYS A 86 5.12 5.65 -15.11
CA LYS A 86 4.96 5.84 -16.55
C LYS A 86 3.56 6.26 -16.92
N TYR A 87 2.56 5.59 -16.37
CA TYR A 87 1.16 5.99 -16.58
C TYR A 87 0.90 7.43 -16.13
N ALA A 88 1.39 7.80 -14.94
CA ALA A 88 1.22 9.14 -14.39
C ALA A 88 1.94 10.21 -15.22
N SER A 89 3.11 9.90 -15.80
CA SER A 89 3.88 10.86 -16.60
C SER A 89 3.16 11.31 -17.89
N HIS A 90 2.15 10.56 -18.34
CA HIS A 90 1.32 10.93 -19.48
C HIS A 90 0.05 11.71 -19.09
N ARG A 91 -0.08 12.07 -17.82
CA ARG A 91 -1.23 12.81 -17.31
C ARG A 91 -0.88 14.28 -17.08
N ASN A 92 -1.81 15.17 -17.41
CA ASN A 92 -1.62 16.63 -17.27
C ASN A 92 -1.87 17.15 -15.85
N LYS A 93 -2.37 16.32 -14.95
CA LYS A 93 -2.67 16.66 -13.55
C LYS A 93 -2.16 15.55 -12.62
N PRO A 94 -1.84 15.88 -11.37
CA PRO A 94 -1.50 14.87 -10.39
C PRO A 94 -2.59 13.81 -10.23
N LEU A 95 -2.17 12.56 -10.02
CA LEU A 95 -3.04 11.42 -9.77
C LEU A 95 -3.08 11.10 -8.27
N SER A 96 -4.23 10.65 -7.81
CA SER A 96 -4.42 10.14 -6.46
C SER A 96 -4.31 8.61 -6.45
N LEU A 97 -3.44 8.09 -5.57
CA LEU A 97 -3.17 6.67 -5.39
C LEU A 97 -3.55 6.24 -3.97
N TRP A 98 -4.32 5.17 -3.84
CA TRP A 98 -4.54 4.53 -2.55
C TRP A 98 -3.98 3.11 -2.53
N CYS A 99 -3.22 2.82 -1.46
CA CYS A 99 -2.64 1.50 -1.18
C CYS A 99 -3.20 0.97 0.14
N PRO A 100 -4.32 0.22 0.11
CA PRO A 100 -4.92 -0.35 1.30
C PRO A 100 -4.07 -1.45 1.92
N GLY A 101 -3.93 -1.42 3.25
CA GLY A 101 -3.29 -2.50 4.00
C GLY A 101 -1.80 -2.69 3.76
N MET A 102 -1.14 -1.73 3.14
CA MET A 102 0.29 -1.83 2.80
C MET A 102 1.23 -1.38 3.93
N ALA A 103 0.84 -1.64 5.18
CA ALA A 103 1.62 -1.37 6.38
C ALA A 103 2.25 0.03 6.39
N GLU A 104 3.58 0.14 6.28
CA GLU A 104 4.32 1.40 6.21
C GLU A 104 4.36 2.05 4.81
N GLY A 105 3.71 1.49 3.82
CA GLY A 105 3.49 2.09 2.51
C GLY A 105 4.74 2.38 1.68
N ALA A 106 5.74 1.51 1.72
CA ALA A 106 7.01 1.74 1.06
C ALA A 106 6.87 1.97 -0.46
N MET A 107 6.07 1.17 -1.16
CA MET A 107 5.84 1.32 -2.60
C MET A 107 5.12 2.64 -2.91
N ALA A 108 4.03 2.94 -2.20
CA ALA A 108 3.26 4.16 -2.37
C ALA A 108 4.13 5.42 -2.21
N ARG A 109 4.95 5.46 -1.15
CA ARG A 109 5.89 6.56 -0.89
C ARG A 109 6.97 6.66 -1.95
N THR A 110 7.48 5.53 -2.44
CA THR A 110 8.48 5.50 -3.51
C THR A 110 7.92 6.08 -4.81
N ILE A 111 6.70 5.72 -5.17
CA ILE A 111 6.01 6.28 -6.35
C ILE A 111 5.86 7.80 -6.19
N SER A 112 5.35 8.26 -5.06
CA SER A 112 5.15 9.70 -4.82
C SER A 112 6.45 10.49 -4.85
N GLN A 113 7.49 9.96 -4.24
CA GLN A 113 8.81 10.58 -4.20
C GLN A 113 9.45 10.69 -5.59
N LEU A 114 9.49 9.60 -6.34
CA LEU A 114 10.12 9.56 -7.66
C LEU A 114 9.31 10.29 -8.73
N SER A 115 7.99 10.30 -8.61
CA SER A 115 7.11 11.10 -9.48
C SER A 115 7.12 12.59 -9.14
N LYS A 116 7.84 13.01 -8.09
CA LYS A 116 7.92 14.41 -7.63
C LYS A 116 6.54 15.03 -7.38
N GLY A 117 5.62 14.25 -6.82
CA GLY A 117 4.26 14.70 -6.52
C GLY A 117 3.28 14.60 -7.70
N GLN A 118 3.68 14.06 -8.84
CA GLN A 118 2.73 13.73 -9.90
C GLN A 118 1.76 12.60 -9.48
N VAL A 119 2.14 11.82 -8.46
CA VAL A 119 1.27 10.89 -7.77
C VAL A 119 1.23 11.26 -6.28
N LEU A 120 0.06 11.60 -5.78
CA LEU A 120 -0.21 11.78 -4.36
C LEU A 120 -0.71 10.45 -3.81
N SER A 121 -0.05 9.90 -2.81
CA SER A 121 -0.42 8.59 -2.29
C SER A 121 -1.01 8.62 -0.90
N LEU A 122 -1.96 7.73 -0.67
CA LEU A 122 -2.49 7.38 0.64
C LEU A 122 -2.18 5.93 0.94
N THR A 123 -1.58 5.69 2.09
CA THR A 123 -1.43 4.34 2.67
C THR A 123 -2.38 4.21 3.84
N THR A 124 -3.08 3.11 3.93
CA THR A 124 -3.86 2.78 5.11
C THR A 124 -3.37 1.50 5.76
N SER A 125 -3.39 1.47 7.08
CA SER A 125 -3.03 0.31 7.87
C SER A 125 -4.03 0.11 9.01
N PRO A 126 -4.38 -1.13 9.37
CA PRO A 126 -5.28 -1.42 10.49
C PRO A 126 -4.61 -1.21 11.86
N THR A 127 -3.31 -0.95 11.90
CA THR A 127 -2.56 -0.81 13.16
C THR A 127 -1.80 0.52 13.23
N LYS A 128 -1.85 1.15 14.40
CA LYS A 128 -1.17 2.44 14.68
C LYS A 128 0.36 2.31 14.69
N GLU A 129 0.88 1.15 14.97
CA GLU A 129 2.33 0.90 15.04
C GLU A 129 3.03 1.13 13.70
N ASN A 130 2.30 1.09 12.60
CA ASN A 130 2.85 1.41 11.28
C ASN A 130 3.00 2.92 11.03
N GLU A 131 2.28 3.77 11.75
CA GLU A 131 2.36 5.23 11.58
C GLU A 131 3.75 5.81 11.89
N PRO A 132 4.37 5.54 13.05
CA PRO A 132 5.74 6.01 13.32
C PRO A 132 6.75 5.41 12.36
N VAL A 133 6.55 4.19 11.88
CA VAL A 133 7.42 3.57 10.87
C VAL A 133 7.29 4.29 9.53
N PHE A 134 6.08 4.64 9.10
CA PHE A 134 5.84 5.44 7.91
C PHE A 134 6.61 6.77 7.93
N PHE A 135 6.66 7.46 9.07
CA PHE A 135 7.34 8.74 9.19
C PHE A 135 8.86 8.62 9.42
N SER A 136 9.37 7.50 9.91
CA SER A 136 10.78 7.32 10.28
C SER A 136 11.64 6.66 9.20
N HIS A 137 11.04 5.99 8.21
CA HIS A 137 11.78 5.27 7.17
C HIS A 137 11.62 5.93 5.80
N GLY A 138 12.70 6.54 5.31
CA GLY A 138 12.73 7.17 4.00
C GLY A 138 11.91 8.46 3.91
N SER A 139 11.35 8.72 2.74
CA SER A 139 10.58 9.93 2.47
C SER A 139 9.08 9.70 2.55
N HIS A 140 8.36 10.68 3.09
CA HIS A 140 6.90 10.74 3.09
C HIS A 140 6.35 11.97 2.36
N ILE A 141 7.19 12.63 1.57
CA ILE A 141 6.77 13.79 0.77
C ILE A 141 5.72 13.35 -0.26
N HIS A 142 4.62 14.09 -0.33
CA HIS A 142 3.45 13.78 -1.17
C HIS A 142 2.76 12.45 -0.84
N SER A 143 2.96 11.96 0.39
CA SER A 143 2.37 10.71 0.86
C SER A 143 1.67 10.92 2.19
N TYR A 144 0.53 10.29 2.35
CA TYR A 144 -0.32 10.39 3.53
C TYR A 144 -0.51 9.01 4.16
N PHE A 145 -0.73 8.99 5.46
CA PHE A 145 -1.00 7.78 6.22
C PHE A 145 -2.27 7.94 7.05
N ILE A 146 -3.13 6.95 7.01
CA ILE A 146 -4.30 6.87 7.86
C ILE A 146 -4.32 5.48 8.53
N CYS A 147 -4.36 5.48 9.86
CA CYS A 147 -4.64 4.27 10.61
C CYS A 147 -6.15 4.01 10.56
N SER A 148 -6.57 3.27 9.56
CA SER A 148 -7.96 2.89 9.40
C SER A 148 -8.05 1.49 8.80
N PRO A 149 -9.02 0.71 9.26
CA PRO A 149 -9.37 -0.52 8.56
C PRO A 149 -9.80 -0.20 7.14
N PHE A 150 -9.44 -1.09 6.23
CA PHE A 150 -9.69 -0.97 4.80
C PHE A 150 -11.06 -0.40 4.41
N PHE A 151 -12.11 -0.84 5.08
CA PHE A 151 -13.49 -0.48 4.72
C PHE A 151 -13.96 0.87 5.22
N LEU A 152 -13.24 1.49 6.12
CA LEU A 152 -13.63 2.79 6.68
C LEU A 152 -12.87 3.96 6.06
N VAL A 153 -11.90 3.70 5.19
CA VAL A 153 -11.06 4.75 4.62
C VAL A 153 -11.88 5.84 3.92
N HIS A 154 -12.94 5.46 3.23
CA HIS A 154 -13.81 6.42 2.55
C HIS A 154 -14.49 7.38 3.54
N GLU A 155 -15.02 6.83 4.63
CA GLU A 155 -15.68 7.62 5.68
C GLU A 155 -14.66 8.47 6.45
N GLU A 156 -13.49 7.93 6.73
CA GLU A 156 -12.39 8.64 7.39
C GLU A 156 -11.91 9.84 6.57
N ILE A 157 -11.69 9.67 5.27
CA ILE A 157 -11.30 10.78 4.39
C ILE A 157 -12.40 11.82 4.32
N LYS A 158 -13.64 11.39 4.11
CA LYS A 158 -14.78 12.28 3.99
C LYS A 158 -15.01 13.12 5.24
N ASN A 159 -14.83 12.52 6.42
CA ASN A 159 -15.15 13.18 7.68
C ASN A 159 -13.98 14.01 8.24
N ASN A 160 -12.73 13.56 8.02
CA ASN A 160 -11.56 14.17 8.66
C ASN A 160 -10.63 14.91 7.69
N ASN A 161 -10.60 14.52 6.41
CA ASN A 161 -9.67 15.07 5.42
C ASN A 161 -10.33 15.22 4.04
N PRO A 162 -11.46 15.91 3.92
CA PRO A 162 -12.21 15.97 2.67
C PRO A 162 -11.44 16.64 1.51
N GLU A 163 -10.43 17.45 1.83
CA GLU A 163 -9.60 18.16 0.84
C GLU A 163 -8.51 17.28 0.21
N LEU A 164 -8.13 16.16 0.83
CA LEU A 164 -7.03 15.34 0.33
C LEU A 164 -7.41 14.57 -0.94
N PHE A 165 -8.59 13.96 -0.94
CA PHE A 165 -9.04 13.11 -2.05
C PHE A 165 -10.56 13.31 -2.31
N PRO A 166 -11.00 14.51 -2.66
CA PRO A 166 -12.43 14.90 -2.65
C PRO A 166 -13.29 14.11 -3.62
N HIS A 167 -12.69 13.50 -4.65
CA HIS A 167 -13.40 12.81 -5.72
C HIS A 167 -13.04 11.32 -5.81
N GLY A 168 -12.40 10.77 -4.78
CA GLY A 168 -11.88 9.40 -4.78
C GLY A 168 -10.50 9.27 -5.44
N PHE A 169 -10.13 8.06 -5.79
CA PHE A 169 -8.79 7.73 -6.26
C PHE A 169 -8.75 7.46 -7.76
N ASP A 170 -7.69 7.95 -8.42
CA ASP A 170 -7.39 7.61 -9.81
C ASP A 170 -6.86 6.19 -9.92
N ILE A 171 -6.11 5.73 -8.89
CA ILE A 171 -5.51 4.39 -8.85
C ILE A 171 -5.69 3.83 -7.44
N ILE A 172 -6.11 2.58 -7.37
CA ILE A 172 -6.11 1.80 -6.12
C ILE A 172 -5.29 0.54 -6.36
N ILE A 173 -4.32 0.27 -5.48
CA ILE A 173 -3.49 -0.94 -5.54
C ILE A 173 -3.74 -1.75 -4.28
N GLU A 174 -4.22 -2.96 -4.46
CA GLU A 174 -4.31 -3.98 -3.43
C GLU A 174 -3.26 -5.05 -3.72
N ASP A 175 -2.32 -5.23 -2.81
CA ASP A 175 -1.30 -6.27 -2.94
C ASP A 175 -1.45 -7.30 -1.82
N THR A 176 -2.00 -8.46 -2.17
CA THR A 176 -2.20 -9.63 -1.28
C THR A 176 -2.94 -9.31 0.03
N THR A 177 -3.71 -8.22 0.07
CA THR A 177 -4.34 -7.70 1.28
C THR A 177 -5.76 -8.24 1.47
N PHE A 178 -6.53 -8.41 0.41
CA PHE A 178 -7.94 -8.82 0.47
C PHE A 178 -8.14 -10.16 1.17
N GLN A 179 -7.23 -11.10 0.96
CA GLN A 179 -7.27 -12.40 1.63
C GLN A 179 -7.21 -12.30 3.16
N MET A 180 -6.64 -11.20 3.68
CA MET A 180 -6.52 -10.98 5.13
C MET A 180 -7.81 -10.43 5.76
N TYR A 181 -8.64 -9.74 4.97
CA TYR A 181 -9.83 -9.08 5.48
C TYR A 181 -11.08 -9.96 5.42
N SER A 182 -11.38 -10.54 4.27
CA SER A 182 -12.59 -11.34 4.08
C SER A 182 -12.42 -12.33 2.92
N PRO A 183 -13.08 -13.49 2.97
CA PRO A 183 -13.19 -14.38 1.81
C PRO A 183 -14.15 -13.84 0.73
N ASP A 184 -15.02 -12.87 1.06
CA ASP A 184 -16.01 -12.31 0.14
C ASP A 184 -15.36 -11.22 -0.76
N ARG A 185 -14.75 -11.67 -1.84
CA ARG A 185 -14.09 -10.81 -2.83
C ARG A 185 -15.05 -9.88 -3.55
N GLU A 186 -16.27 -10.34 -3.81
CA GLU A 186 -17.27 -9.52 -4.48
C GLU A 186 -17.60 -8.27 -3.68
N GLN A 187 -17.82 -8.42 -2.37
CA GLN A 187 -18.10 -7.29 -1.49
C GLN A 187 -16.89 -6.36 -1.35
N GLN A 188 -15.69 -6.90 -1.31
CA GLN A 188 -14.47 -6.10 -1.29
C GLN A 188 -14.35 -5.23 -2.55
N ILE A 189 -14.56 -5.82 -3.73
CA ILE A 189 -14.51 -5.10 -5.02
C ILE A 189 -15.63 -4.05 -5.09
N LYS A 190 -16.84 -4.37 -4.64
CA LYS A 190 -17.94 -3.38 -4.56
C LYS A 190 -17.59 -2.21 -3.65
N HIS A 191 -16.83 -2.46 -2.59
CA HIS A 191 -16.38 -1.41 -1.68
C HIS A 191 -15.30 -0.52 -2.35
N VAL A 192 -14.30 -1.13 -2.99
CA VAL A 192 -13.28 -0.40 -3.76
C VAL A 192 -13.91 0.50 -4.81
N LYS A 193 -14.91 0.00 -5.54
CA LYS A 193 -15.61 0.77 -6.56
C LYS A 193 -16.20 2.09 -6.04
N LYS A 194 -16.58 2.17 -4.77
CA LYS A 194 -17.14 3.41 -4.17
C LYS A 194 -16.10 4.49 -3.93
N THR A 195 -14.84 4.10 -3.83
CA THR A 195 -13.72 5.01 -3.58
C THR A 195 -12.91 5.28 -4.83
N LEU A 196 -13.12 4.53 -5.90
CA LEU A 196 -12.47 4.70 -7.18
C LEU A 196 -13.26 5.72 -8.01
N LYS A 197 -12.56 6.61 -8.71
CA LYS A 197 -13.16 7.50 -9.72
C LYS A 197 -13.74 6.69 -10.87
N ASP A 198 -14.67 7.27 -11.64
CA ASP A 198 -15.33 6.59 -12.75
C ASP A 198 -14.33 6.11 -13.82
N ASP A 199 -13.27 6.86 -14.07
CA ASP A 199 -12.17 6.54 -14.99
C ASP A 199 -10.93 5.98 -14.28
N GLY A 200 -11.05 5.61 -13.01
CA GLY A 200 -9.97 5.12 -12.17
C GLY A 200 -9.62 3.67 -12.47
N ILE A 201 -8.41 3.28 -12.08
CA ILE A 201 -7.87 1.92 -12.27
C ILE A 201 -7.72 1.22 -10.93
N PHE A 202 -8.25 0.00 -10.84
CA PHE A 202 -8.02 -0.90 -9.73
C PHE A 202 -7.06 -2.01 -10.14
N ILE A 203 -5.95 -2.12 -9.43
CA ILE A 203 -4.90 -3.13 -9.64
C ILE A 203 -4.86 -3.98 -8.37
N PHE A 204 -4.91 -5.28 -8.53
CA PHE A 204 -4.81 -6.18 -7.39
C PHE A 204 -3.98 -7.41 -7.72
N THR A 205 -3.26 -7.90 -6.72
CA THR A 205 -2.56 -9.17 -6.72
C THR A 205 -3.12 -10.03 -5.59
N GLU A 206 -3.40 -11.29 -5.86
CA GLU A 206 -3.97 -12.20 -4.88
C GLU A 206 -3.44 -13.62 -5.05
N LYS A 207 -3.41 -14.37 -3.96
CA LYS A 207 -3.22 -15.82 -4.01
C LYS A 207 -4.57 -16.49 -4.26
N PHE A 208 -4.58 -17.37 -5.23
CA PHE A 208 -5.71 -18.24 -5.53
C PHE A 208 -5.45 -19.66 -5.02
#